data_363bb0956d91605271363a608e335148
#
_entry.id   363bb0956d91605271363a608e335148
#
_cell.length_a   1.000
_cell.length_b   1.000
_cell.length_c   1.000
_cell.angle_alpha   90.00
_cell.angle_beta   90.00
_cell.angle_gamma   90.00
#
_symmetry.space_group_name_H-M   'P 1'
#
loop_
_entity.id
_entity.type
_entity.pdbx_description
1 polymer ?
#
loop_
_entity_poly.entity_id
_entity_poly.type
_entity_poly.pdbx_seq_one_letter_code
_entity_poly.pdbx_strand_id
1 'polypeptide(L)'
;MPPTIPPLSLHGLEFIKRMQGLALAPYRDESGLRVIGYGHVLNDYESFPHFTREIAETLLIVDLLQCQRELKRRLQVTLNQAQYDALVSLAFSCGAASPALDTVLTHLNHQRFADALSAWENIRSGREQRREECARFKTRAD
;
A
#
# COMPACT_ATOMS: atom_id res chain seq x y z
N MET A 1 9.64 -21.01 -13.25
CA MET A 1 8.21 -20.68 -13.06
C MET A 1 8.07 -19.22 -12.60
N PRO A 2 7.21 -18.46 -13.21
CA PRO A 2 6.94 -17.11 -12.68
C PRO A 2 6.32 -17.20 -11.29
N PRO A 3 6.54 -16.21 -10.43
CA PRO A 3 5.93 -16.20 -9.10
C PRO A 3 4.41 -16.10 -9.20
N THR A 4 3.73 -16.73 -8.25
CA THR A 4 2.28 -16.65 -8.13
C THR A 4 1.93 -15.50 -7.20
N ILE A 5 1.17 -14.53 -7.72
CA ILE A 5 0.76 -13.35 -6.98
C ILE A 5 -0.73 -13.13 -7.25
N PRO A 6 -1.58 -13.21 -6.19
CA PRO A 6 -3.01 -12.96 -6.36
C PRO A 6 -3.28 -11.48 -6.56
N PRO A 7 -4.45 -11.10 -7.08
CA PRO A 7 -4.87 -9.70 -7.03
C PRO A 7 -5.21 -9.28 -5.60
N LEU A 8 -5.27 -7.97 -5.36
CA LEU A 8 -5.68 -7.45 -4.06
C LEU A 8 -7.10 -7.95 -3.72
N SER A 9 -7.28 -8.44 -2.50
CA SER A 9 -8.59 -8.94 -2.07
C SER A 9 -9.50 -7.81 -1.59
N LEU A 10 -10.79 -8.10 -1.45
CA LEU A 10 -11.73 -7.14 -0.86
C LEU A 10 -11.37 -6.85 0.60
N HIS A 11 -10.89 -7.85 1.34
CA HIS A 11 -10.41 -7.64 2.71
C HIS A 11 -9.22 -6.69 2.72
N GLY A 12 -8.30 -6.84 1.76
CA GLY A 12 -7.15 -5.95 1.63
C GLY A 12 -7.57 -4.53 1.29
N LEU A 13 -8.54 -4.38 0.39
CA LEU A 13 -9.08 -3.07 0.03
C LEU A 13 -9.71 -2.38 1.25
N GLU A 14 -10.54 -3.10 2.00
CA GLU A 14 -11.17 -2.54 3.20
C GLU A 14 -10.14 -2.18 4.27
N PHE A 15 -9.11 -3.00 4.42
CA PHE A 15 -8.00 -2.70 5.32
C PHE A 15 -7.32 -1.38 4.94
N ILE A 16 -7.01 -1.19 3.66
CA ILE A 16 -6.35 0.04 3.18
C ILE A 16 -7.26 1.25 3.40
N LYS A 17 -8.55 1.14 3.10
CA LYS A 17 -9.51 2.23 3.34
C LYS A 17 -9.54 2.62 4.81
N ARG A 18 -9.55 1.63 5.72
CA ARG A 18 -9.57 1.89 7.16
C ARG A 18 -8.29 2.56 7.64
N MET A 19 -7.14 2.11 7.14
CA MET A 19 -5.86 2.66 7.54
C MET A 19 -5.65 4.08 7.02
N GLN A 20 -6.07 4.35 5.79
CA GLN A 20 -5.91 5.68 5.19
C GLN A 20 -6.93 6.68 5.73
N GLY A 21 -8.15 6.23 6.00
CA GLY A 21 -9.24 7.14 6.36
C GLY A 21 -9.72 7.97 5.18
N LEU A 22 -10.95 8.46 5.25
CA LEU A 22 -11.57 9.25 4.18
C LEU A 22 -11.50 10.73 4.51
N ALA A 23 -10.95 11.52 3.58
CA ALA A 23 -10.99 12.98 3.64
C ALA A 23 -11.76 13.50 2.44
N LEU A 24 -12.80 14.30 2.68
CA LEU A 24 -13.61 14.88 1.60
C LEU A 24 -13.10 16.25 1.17
N ALA A 25 -12.07 16.77 1.84
CA ALA A 25 -11.42 18.03 1.47
C ALA A 25 -9.90 17.82 1.48
N PRO A 26 -9.17 18.55 0.63
CA PRO A 26 -7.70 18.40 0.60
C PRO A 26 -7.07 18.77 1.94
N TYR A 27 -6.02 18.05 2.28
CA TYR A 27 -5.19 18.37 3.44
C TYR A 27 -3.73 18.05 3.11
N ARG A 28 -2.80 18.52 3.93
CA ARG A 28 -1.39 18.17 3.77
C ARG A 28 -1.03 17.05 4.71
N ASP A 29 -0.34 16.02 4.19
CA ASP A 29 0.14 14.91 5.01
C ASP A 29 1.45 15.29 5.73
N GLU A 30 2.03 14.34 6.45
CA GLU A 30 3.27 14.56 7.21
C GLU A 30 4.44 15.00 6.33
N SER A 31 4.46 14.56 5.07
CA SER A 31 5.52 14.91 4.13
C SER A 31 5.25 16.22 3.39
N GLY A 32 4.11 16.87 3.66
CA GLY A 32 3.74 18.12 3.03
C GLY A 32 3.00 17.98 1.72
N LEU A 33 2.68 16.77 1.29
CA LEU A 33 1.91 16.53 0.08
C LEU A 33 0.44 16.84 0.29
N ARG A 34 -0.21 17.42 -0.71
CA ARG A 34 -1.65 17.64 -0.70
C ARG A 34 -2.34 16.32 -1.06
N VAL A 35 -3.24 15.88 -0.20
CA VAL A 35 -3.95 14.60 -0.38
C VAL A 35 -5.44 14.79 -0.16
N ILE A 36 -6.23 13.90 -0.78
CA ILE A 36 -7.69 13.89 -0.65
C ILE A 36 -8.18 12.45 -0.76
N GLY A 37 -9.39 12.19 -0.29
CA GLY A 37 -10.00 10.87 -0.38
C GLY A 37 -9.30 9.88 0.54
N TYR A 38 -8.95 8.72 0.03
CA TYR A 38 -8.23 7.68 0.76
C TYR A 38 -6.72 7.78 0.44
N GLY A 39 -6.14 8.93 0.71
CA GLY A 39 -4.71 9.12 0.51
C GLY A 39 -4.28 9.38 -0.93
N HIS A 40 -5.20 9.86 -1.76
CA HIS A 40 -4.85 10.22 -3.14
C HIS A 40 -4.02 11.49 -3.15
N VAL A 41 -2.82 11.44 -3.71
CA VAL A 41 -1.96 12.61 -3.84
C VAL A 41 -2.45 13.47 -4.99
N LEU A 42 -2.81 14.73 -4.68
CA LEU A 42 -3.26 15.69 -5.68
C LEU A 42 -2.07 16.30 -6.41
N ASN A 43 -2.12 16.29 -7.73
CA ASN A 43 -1.19 17.05 -8.53
C ASN A 43 -1.76 18.47 -8.78
N ASP A 44 -0.94 19.34 -9.37
CA ASP A 44 -1.31 20.75 -9.56
C ASP A 44 -2.46 20.95 -10.56
N TYR A 45 -2.77 19.92 -11.34
CA TYR A 45 -3.79 19.99 -12.40
C TYR A 45 -5.13 19.43 -11.95
N GLU A 46 -5.16 18.70 -10.83
CA GLU A 46 -6.37 18.07 -10.35
C GLU A 46 -7.19 19.01 -9.49
N SER A 47 -8.49 19.03 -9.76
CA SER A 47 -9.46 19.81 -9.00
C SER A 47 -10.76 19.01 -8.90
N PHE A 48 -11.31 18.94 -7.69
CA PHE A 48 -12.53 18.19 -7.42
C PHE A 48 -13.52 19.09 -6.67
N PRO A 49 -14.26 19.96 -7.39
CA PRO A 49 -15.17 20.91 -6.72
C PRO A 49 -16.33 20.23 -5.98
N HIS A 50 -16.71 19.01 -6.38
CA HIS A 50 -17.77 18.24 -5.72
C HIS A 50 -17.25 16.85 -5.40
N PHE A 51 -16.34 16.78 -4.43
CA PHE A 51 -15.72 15.53 -4.06
C PHE A 51 -16.64 14.69 -3.17
N THR A 52 -16.85 13.43 -3.56
CA THR A 52 -17.74 12.52 -2.85
C THR A 52 -16.98 11.26 -2.45
N ARG A 53 -17.60 10.46 -1.57
CA ARG A 53 -17.06 9.14 -1.21
C ARG A 53 -16.88 8.26 -2.46
N GLU A 54 -17.82 8.31 -3.38
CA GLU A 54 -17.77 7.50 -4.61
C GLU A 54 -16.58 7.87 -5.47
N ILE A 55 -16.29 9.16 -5.58
CA ILE A 55 -15.10 9.66 -6.30
C ILE A 55 -13.85 9.17 -5.57
N ALA A 56 -13.83 9.26 -4.24
CA ALA A 56 -12.70 8.80 -3.43
C ALA A 56 -12.42 7.32 -3.66
N GLU A 57 -13.46 6.49 -3.70
CA GLU A 57 -13.32 5.05 -3.93
C GLU A 57 -12.79 4.76 -5.34
N THR A 58 -13.28 5.48 -6.33
CA THR A 58 -12.78 5.33 -7.71
C THR A 58 -11.31 5.70 -7.81
N LEU A 59 -10.90 6.81 -7.20
CA LEU A 59 -9.50 7.22 -7.19
C LEU A 59 -8.63 6.18 -6.49
N LEU A 60 -9.09 5.63 -5.37
CA LEU A 60 -8.35 4.61 -4.65
C LEU A 60 -8.13 3.37 -5.52
N ILE A 61 -9.17 2.91 -6.20
CA ILE A 61 -9.08 1.75 -7.08
C ILE A 61 -8.05 1.99 -8.19
N VAL A 62 -8.10 3.15 -8.82
CA VAL A 62 -7.15 3.51 -9.88
C VAL A 62 -5.73 3.56 -9.33
N ASP A 63 -5.52 4.21 -8.18
CA ASP A 63 -4.22 4.31 -7.54
C ASP A 63 -3.68 2.92 -7.18
N LEU A 64 -4.55 2.05 -6.64
CA LEU A 64 -4.15 0.70 -6.26
C LEU A 64 -3.84 -0.19 -7.45
N LEU A 65 -4.55 -0.02 -8.57
CA LEU A 65 -4.22 -0.75 -9.79
C LEU A 65 -2.81 -0.42 -10.28
N GLN A 66 -2.45 0.86 -10.23
CA GLN A 66 -1.11 1.29 -10.61
C GLN A 66 -0.06 0.74 -9.66
N CYS A 67 -0.34 0.79 -8.36
CA CYS A 67 0.52 0.26 -7.32
C CYS A 67 0.75 -1.25 -7.51
N GLN A 68 -0.32 -2.00 -7.77
CA GLN A 68 -0.23 -3.44 -8.00
C GLN A 68 0.56 -3.77 -9.25
N ARG A 69 0.41 -2.97 -10.31
CA ARG A 69 1.16 -3.16 -11.54
C ARG A 69 2.66 -3.02 -11.30
N GLU A 70 3.06 -2.00 -10.51
CA GLU A 70 4.46 -1.80 -10.13
C GLU A 70 5.00 -2.95 -9.29
N LEU A 71 4.23 -3.41 -8.32
CA LEU A 71 4.64 -4.53 -7.47
C LEU A 71 4.82 -5.82 -8.27
N LYS A 72 3.89 -6.12 -9.17
CA LYS A 72 3.99 -7.32 -10.02
C LYS A 72 5.24 -7.31 -10.88
N ARG A 73 5.63 -6.14 -11.36
CA ARG A 73 6.83 -6.00 -12.16
C ARG A 73 8.09 -6.27 -11.36
N ARG A 74 8.08 -5.93 -10.07
CA ARG A 74 9.26 -6.00 -9.20
C ARG A 74 9.37 -7.30 -8.39
N LEU A 75 8.24 -7.96 -8.09
CA LEU A 75 8.23 -9.16 -7.26
C LEU A 75 8.71 -10.38 -8.03
N GLN A 76 9.62 -11.12 -7.40
CA GLN A 76 10.19 -12.37 -7.91
C GLN A 76 9.93 -13.53 -6.97
N VAL A 77 9.01 -13.34 -6.02
CA VAL A 77 8.69 -14.33 -4.98
C VAL A 77 7.19 -14.55 -4.96
N THR A 78 6.78 -15.80 -4.71
CA THR A 78 5.37 -16.14 -4.55
C THR A 78 4.89 -15.65 -3.17
N LEU A 79 3.76 -14.95 -3.16
CA LEU A 79 3.13 -14.48 -1.93
C LEU A 79 1.70 -15.00 -1.86
N ASN A 80 1.24 -15.32 -0.64
CA ASN A 80 -0.17 -15.63 -0.43
C ASN A 80 -1.01 -14.35 -0.38
N GLN A 81 -2.32 -14.50 -0.27
CA GLN A 81 -3.25 -13.37 -0.31
C GLN A 81 -2.97 -12.35 0.79
N ALA A 82 -2.82 -12.82 2.03
CA ALA A 82 -2.59 -11.93 3.17
C ALA A 82 -1.27 -11.18 3.03
N GLN A 83 -0.23 -11.85 2.57
CA GLN A 83 1.08 -11.25 2.35
C GLN A 83 1.02 -10.17 1.28
N TYR A 84 0.36 -10.46 0.16
CA TYR A 84 0.22 -9.52 -0.93
C TYR A 84 -0.61 -8.30 -0.51
N ASP A 85 -1.76 -8.53 0.15
CA ASP A 85 -2.61 -7.43 0.62
C ASP A 85 -1.81 -6.47 1.53
N ALA A 86 -1.03 -7.03 2.45
CA ALA A 86 -0.20 -6.23 3.35
C ALA A 86 0.84 -5.42 2.58
N LEU A 87 1.48 -6.05 1.59
CA LEU A 87 2.50 -5.39 0.78
C LEU A 87 1.92 -4.27 -0.07
N VAL A 88 0.72 -4.46 -0.63
CA VAL A 88 0.03 -3.39 -1.38
C VAL A 88 -0.23 -2.19 -0.47
N SER A 89 -0.67 -2.44 0.77
CA SER A 89 -0.88 -1.37 1.75
C SER A 89 0.40 -0.58 1.99
N LEU A 90 1.52 -1.26 2.20
CA LEU A 90 2.82 -0.61 2.40
C LEU A 90 3.22 0.21 1.17
N ALA A 91 3.14 -0.38 -0.01
CA ALA A 91 3.56 0.27 -1.25
C ALA A 91 2.71 1.50 -1.55
N PHE A 92 1.40 1.42 -1.30
CA PHE A 92 0.50 2.55 -1.51
C PHE A 92 0.83 3.68 -0.53
N SER A 93 1.05 3.35 0.74
CA SER A 93 1.31 4.34 1.79
C SER A 93 2.68 5.02 1.61
N CYS A 94 3.71 4.27 1.27
CA CYS A 94 5.06 4.79 1.13
C CYS A 94 5.36 5.38 -0.24
N GLY A 95 4.66 4.91 -1.26
CA GLY A 95 4.94 5.27 -2.65
C GLY A 95 5.94 4.32 -3.31
N ALA A 96 5.81 4.18 -4.63
CA ALA A 96 6.61 3.22 -5.39
C ALA A 96 8.11 3.55 -5.38
N ALA A 97 8.47 4.81 -5.18
CA ALA A 97 9.87 5.26 -5.20
C ALA A 97 10.52 5.25 -3.80
N SER A 98 9.81 4.76 -2.78
CA SER A 98 10.33 4.80 -1.41
C SER A 98 11.52 3.86 -1.23
N PRO A 99 12.66 4.37 -0.67
CA PRO A 99 13.78 3.49 -0.33
C PRO A 99 13.42 2.41 0.70
N ALA A 100 12.49 2.72 1.61
CA ALA A 100 12.02 1.73 2.59
C ALA A 100 11.31 0.57 1.90
N LEU A 101 10.48 0.85 0.90
CA LEU A 101 9.83 -0.18 0.12
C LEU A 101 10.86 -1.02 -0.65
N ASP A 102 11.87 -0.36 -1.24
CA ASP A 102 12.93 -1.07 -1.96
C ASP A 102 13.64 -2.08 -1.07
N THR A 103 13.94 -1.70 0.17
CA THR A 103 14.60 -2.58 1.14
C THR A 103 13.73 -3.80 1.44
N VAL A 104 12.45 -3.60 1.70
CA VAL A 104 11.50 -4.70 1.97
C VAL A 104 11.42 -5.63 0.76
N LEU A 105 11.26 -5.09 -0.44
CA LEU A 105 11.15 -5.90 -1.66
C LEU A 105 12.44 -6.71 -1.93
N THR A 106 13.59 -6.11 -1.67
CA THR A 106 14.87 -6.81 -1.84
C THR A 106 14.93 -8.04 -0.94
N HIS A 107 14.57 -7.90 0.33
CA HIS A 107 14.54 -9.02 1.25
C HIS A 107 13.52 -10.08 0.83
N LEU A 108 12.31 -9.66 0.44
CA LEU A 108 11.26 -10.60 0.00
C LEU A 108 11.73 -11.40 -1.22
N ASN A 109 12.33 -10.75 -2.20
CA ASN A 109 12.78 -11.41 -3.42
C ASN A 109 13.91 -12.41 -3.17
N HIS A 110 14.63 -12.25 -2.08
CA HIS A 110 15.66 -13.23 -1.63
C HIS A 110 15.09 -14.21 -0.62
N GLN A 111 13.79 -14.24 -0.42
CA GLN A 111 13.08 -15.11 0.51
C GLN A 111 13.54 -14.95 1.97
N ARG A 112 14.03 -13.76 2.30
CA ARG A 112 14.42 -13.40 3.67
C ARG A 112 13.25 -12.68 4.34
N PHE A 113 12.20 -13.45 4.66
CA PHE A 113 10.94 -12.87 5.17
C PHE A 113 11.10 -12.23 6.55
N ALA A 114 11.91 -12.82 7.42
CA ALA A 114 12.17 -12.23 8.75
C ALA A 114 12.86 -10.88 8.63
N ASP A 115 13.86 -10.78 7.74
CA ASP A 115 14.54 -9.50 7.49
C ASP A 115 13.62 -8.48 6.86
N ALA A 116 12.76 -8.91 5.95
CA ALA A 116 11.78 -8.03 5.32
C ALA A 116 10.84 -7.43 6.38
N LEU A 117 10.31 -8.27 7.26
CA LEU A 117 9.41 -7.82 8.32
C LEU A 117 10.12 -6.90 9.31
N SER A 118 11.37 -7.19 9.65
CA SER A 118 12.15 -6.33 10.53
C SER A 118 12.34 -4.92 9.92
N ALA A 119 12.72 -4.87 8.64
CA ALA A 119 12.85 -3.59 7.93
C ALA A 119 11.53 -2.85 7.87
N TRP A 120 10.44 -3.57 7.61
CA TRP A 120 9.10 -3.02 7.51
C TRP A 120 8.66 -2.40 8.85
N GLU A 121 8.82 -3.15 9.95
CA GLU A 121 8.44 -2.68 11.28
C GLU A 121 9.25 -1.47 11.74
N ASN A 122 10.45 -1.29 11.20
CA ASN A 122 11.32 -0.18 11.54
C ASN A 122 11.09 1.09 10.72
N ILE A 123 10.14 1.07 9.78
CA ILE A 123 9.76 2.27 9.03
C ILE A 123 9.12 3.26 10.01
N ARG A 124 9.64 4.48 10.05
CA ARG A 124 9.24 5.47 11.06
C ARG A 124 7.85 6.06 10.82
N SER A 125 7.47 6.27 9.55
CA SER A 125 6.17 6.84 9.24
C SER A 125 5.08 5.79 9.30
N GLY A 126 3.92 6.16 9.88
CA GLY A 126 2.77 5.27 9.92
C GLY A 126 3.01 4.02 10.75
N ARG A 127 3.64 4.13 11.91
CA ARG A 127 4.03 2.98 12.71
C ARG A 127 2.91 2.00 13.01
N GLU A 128 1.74 2.52 13.36
CA GLU A 128 0.59 1.67 13.65
C GLU A 128 0.15 0.90 12.40
N GLN A 129 0.08 1.58 11.27
CA GLN A 129 -0.26 0.95 10.00
C GLN A 129 0.77 -0.11 9.62
N ARG A 130 2.07 0.19 9.79
CA ARG A 130 3.15 -0.78 9.51
C ARG A 130 3.02 -2.02 10.39
N ARG A 131 2.67 -1.84 11.64
CA ARG A 131 2.48 -2.95 12.58
C ARG A 131 1.32 -3.83 12.16
N GLU A 132 0.19 -3.22 11.77
CA GLU A 132 -0.98 -3.94 11.29
C GLU A 132 -0.69 -4.68 9.99
N GLU A 133 0.07 -4.07 9.08
CA GLU A 133 0.49 -4.69 7.84
C GLU A 133 1.35 -5.92 8.11
N CYS A 134 2.31 -5.80 9.00
CA CYS A 134 3.19 -6.91 9.36
C CYS A 134 2.42 -8.05 10.02
N ALA A 135 1.45 -7.73 10.88
CA ALA A 135 0.60 -8.74 11.50
C ALA A 135 -0.19 -9.52 10.42
N ARG A 136 -0.73 -8.80 9.45
CA ARG A 136 -1.45 -9.42 8.33
C ARG A 136 -0.53 -10.27 7.46
N PHE A 137 0.69 -9.80 7.21
CA PHE A 137 1.68 -10.56 6.44
C PHE A 137 2.02 -11.89 7.10
N LYS A 138 2.05 -11.93 8.42
CA LYS A 138 2.35 -13.15 9.20
C LYS A 138 1.18 -14.12 9.27
N THR A 139 -0.02 -13.70 8.83
CA THR A 139 -1.21 -14.56 8.87
C THR A 139 -1.03 -15.73 7.91
N ARG A 140 -1.24 -16.96 8.41
CA ARG A 140 -1.17 -18.13 7.56
C ARG A 140 -2.40 -18.21 6.67
N ALA A 141 -2.17 -18.55 5.40
CA ALA A 141 -3.25 -18.89 4.49
C ALA A 141 -3.71 -20.30 4.80
N ASP A 142 -4.90 -20.43 5.33
CA ASP A 142 -5.53 -21.73 5.58
C ASP A 142 -6.49 -22.09 4.46
#